data_c1ce8f92eeb1f46e4c69abe71da3ccab
#
_entry.id   c1ce8f92eeb1f46e4c69abe71da3ccab
#
_cell.length_a   1.000
_cell.length_b   1.000
_cell.length_c   1.000
_cell.angle_alpha   90.00
_cell.angle_beta   90.00
_cell.angle_gamma   90.00
#
_symmetry.space_group_name_H-M   'P 1'
#
loop_
_entity.id
_entity.type
_entity.pdbx_description
1 polymer ?
#
loop_
_entity_poly.entity_id
_entity_poly.type
_entity_poly.pdbx_seq_one_letter_code
_entity_poly.pdbx_strand_id
1 'polypeptide(L)'
;GYGHSFGVLSHFYGREAGLELREDIDTVLEENMVISMEPMILIPEGKPGAGGYREHDILVIGKNGVENITKFPFGPENNIIKDLR
;
A
#
# COMPACT_ATOMS: atom_id res chain seq x y z
N GLY A 1 -5.21 -8.91 0.19
CA GLY A 1 -4.63 -8.07 1.24
C GLY A 1 -4.48 -6.62 0.85
N TYR A 2 -4.39 -5.78 1.84
CA TYR A 2 -4.30 -4.34 1.63
C TYR A 2 -2.93 -3.78 1.95
N GLY A 3 -2.09 -4.55 2.65
CA GLY A 3 -0.77 -4.08 3.01
C GLY A 3 -0.03 -5.05 3.90
N HIS A 4 1.18 -4.63 4.29
CA HIS A 4 2.08 -5.46 5.09
C HIS A 4 3.08 -4.58 5.82
N SER A 5 3.87 -5.21 6.72
CA SER A 5 5.00 -4.53 7.34
C SER A 5 6.03 -4.14 6.29
N PHE A 6 6.68 -3.01 6.54
CA PHE A 6 7.74 -2.50 5.68
C PHE A 6 8.94 -2.11 6.54
N GLY A 7 10.11 -2.54 6.16
CA GLY A 7 11.32 -2.26 6.91
C GLY A 7 12.56 -2.46 6.08
N VAL A 8 13.58 -3.10 6.65
CA VAL A 8 14.83 -3.40 5.95
C VAL A 8 14.56 -4.17 4.65
N LEU A 9 13.57 -5.06 4.69
CA LEU A 9 13.07 -5.73 3.50
C LEU A 9 11.73 -5.11 3.13
N SER A 10 11.48 -4.95 1.84
CA SER A 10 10.23 -4.36 1.38
C SER A 10 9.02 -5.20 1.76
N HIS A 11 9.18 -6.51 1.85
CA HIS A 11 8.19 -7.42 2.41
C HIS A 11 8.77 -8.01 3.67
N PHE A 12 8.44 -7.40 4.80
CA PHE A 12 8.96 -7.81 6.08
C PHE A 12 7.90 -8.62 6.80
N TYR A 13 7.97 -9.92 6.63
CA TYR A 13 7.06 -10.87 7.24
C TYR A 13 7.77 -11.64 8.36
N GLY A 14 7.01 -12.33 9.14
CA GLY A 14 7.50 -13.16 10.21
C GLY A 14 6.69 -12.87 11.45
N ARG A 15 6.82 -13.72 12.46
CA ARG A 15 6.01 -13.58 13.66
C ARG A 15 6.31 -12.32 14.43
N GLU A 16 7.58 -11.94 14.48
CA GLU A 16 8.03 -10.75 15.20
C GLU A 16 7.69 -9.47 14.44
N ALA A 17 7.54 -9.57 13.15
CA ALA A 17 7.12 -8.45 12.31
C ALA A 17 5.66 -8.53 11.91
N GLY A 18 5.13 -9.66 12.00
CA GLY A 18 3.82 -10.24 11.70
C GLY A 18 2.64 -9.36 11.35
N LEU A 19 2.83 -8.32 10.59
CA LEU A 19 1.74 -7.45 10.21
C LEU A 19 1.32 -7.70 8.77
N GLU A 20 0.09 -8.16 8.62
CA GLU A 20 -0.60 -8.18 7.33
C GLU A 20 -1.94 -7.48 7.48
N LEU A 21 -2.28 -6.66 6.51
CA LEU A 21 -3.57 -5.98 6.48
C LEU A 21 -4.48 -6.75 5.52
N ARG A 22 -5.39 -7.49 6.09
CA ARG A 22 -6.36 -8.31 5.35
C ARG A 22 -7.71 -8.22 6.03
N GLU A 23 -8.77 -8.43 5.25
CA GLU A 23 -10.13 -8.39 5.78
C GLU A 23 -10.45 -9.52 6.76
N ASP A 24 -9.66 -10.60 6.73
CA ASP A 24 -9.88 -11.78 7.55
C ASP A 24 -8.92 -11.89 8.75
N ILE A 25 -8.13 -10.84 9.00
CA ILE A 25 -7.17 -10.82 10.11
C ILE A 25 -7.36 -9.57 10.95
N ASP A 26 -7.53 -9.77 12.25
CA ASP A 26 -7.59 -8.66 13.20
C ASP A 26 -6.18 -8.22 13.54
N THR A 27 -5.76 -7.12 12.94
CA THR A 27 -4.45 -6.54 13.20
C THR A 27 -4.61 -5.24 13.96
N VAL A 28 -3.85 -5.11 15.05
CA VAL A 28 -3.81 -3.87 15.83
C VAL A 28 -2.60 -3.07 15.43
N LEU A 29 -2.83 -1.83 15.00
CA LEU A 29 -1.74 -0.93 14.66
C LEU A 29 -1.17 -0.29 15.91
N GLU A 30 0.14 -0.23 15.98
CA GLU A 30 0.86 0.33 17.10
C GLU A 30 1.77 1.46 16.65
N GLU A 31 2.03 2.39 17.55
CA GLU A 31 2.96 3.48 17.32
C GLU A 31 4.31 2.96 16.84
N ASN A 32 4.92 3.66 15.91
CA ASN A 32 6.21 3.36 15.28
C ASN A 32 6.18 2.20 14.28
N MET A 33 5.04 1.61 14.01
CA MET A 33 4.93 0.68 12.88
C MET A 33 5.09 1.41 11.56
N VAL A 34 5.80 0.80 10.64
CA VAL A 34 5.91 1.25 9.26
C VAL A 34 5.23 0.20 8.39
N ILE A 35 4.25 0.62 7.62
CA ILE A 35 3.44 -0.29 6.81
C ILE A 35 3.38 0.16 5.38
N SER A 36 3.22 -0.82 4.50
CA SER A 36 2.85 -0.61 3.12
C SER A 36 1.33 -0.68 3.02
N MET A 37 0.71 0.32 2.41
CA MET A 37 -0.72 0.32 2.15
C MET A 37 -0.92 0.30 0.65
N GLU A 38 -1.42 -0.81 0.13
CA GLU A 38 -1.47 -1.02 -1.32
C GLU A 38 -2.76 -1.72 -1.75
N PRO A 39 -3.92 -1.14 -1.48
CA PRO A 39 -5.17 -1.72 -1.95
C PRO A 39 -5.18 -1.80 -3.47
N MET A 40 -5.87 -2.81 -3.99
CA MET A 40 -5.93 -3.05 -5.41
C MET A 40 -7.35 -3.33 -5.85
N ILE A 41 -7.71 -2.80 -7.02
CA ILE A 41 -8.98 -3.09 -7.68
C ILE A 41 -8.67 -3.89 -8.93
N LEU A 42 -9.36 -5.01 -9.09
CA LEU A 42 -9.26 -5.85 -10.29
C LEU A 42 -10.58 -5.75 -11.06
N ILE A 43 -10.47 -5.37 -12.33
CA ILE A 43 -11.62 -5.37 -13.23
C ILE A 43 -11.43 -6.53 -14.20
N PRO A 44 -12.39 -7.49 -14.24
CA PRO A 44 -12.24 -8.69 -15.05
C PRO A 44 -12.08 -8.40 -16.53
N GLU A 45 -11.39 -9.31 -17.20
CA GLU A 45 -11.29 -9.28 -18.66
C GLU A 45 -12.67 -9.30 -19.29
N GLY A 46 -12.84 -8.52 -20.37
CA GLY A 46 -14.12 -8.38 -21.06
C GLY A 46 -15.00 -7.27 -20.53
N LYS A 47 -14.64 -6.65 -19.40
CA LYS A 47 -15.36 -5.49 -18.87
C LYS A 47 -14.64 -4.21 -19.27
N PRO A 48 -15.38 -3.08 -19.42
CA PRO A 48 -14.72 -1.79 -19.68
C PRO A 48 -13.71 -1.47 -18.60
N GLY A 49 -12.50 -1.08 -18.99
CA GLY A 49 -11.45 -0.76 -18.05
C GLY A 49 -10.77 -1.96 -17.41
N ALA A 50 -10.85 -3.14 -18.03
CA ALA A 50 -10.22 -4.34 -17.49
C ALA A 50 -8.76 -4.13 -17.13
N GLY A 51 -8.34 -4.70 -16.00
CA GLY A 51 -6.97 -4.60 -15.50
C GLY A 51 -6.90 -4.53 -14.00
N GLY A 52 -5.70 -4.37 -13.50
CA GLY A 52 -5.43 -4.16 -12.08
C GLY A 52 -5.03 -2.73 -11.81
N TYR A 53 -5.58 -2.16 -10.76
CA TYR A 53 -5.33 -0.76 -10.39
C TYR A 53 -4.93 -0.72 -8.93
N ARG A 54 -3.74 -0.18 -8.65
CA ARG A 54 -3.19 -0.12 -7.30
C ARG A 54 -2.53 1.23 -7.05
N GLU A 55 -2.81 1.80 -5.88
CA GLU A 55 -2.02 2.89 -5.32
C GLU A 55 -1.25 2.33 -4.13
N HIS A 56 -0.02 2.76 -3.96
CA HIS A 56 0.86 2.20 -2.94
C HIS A 56 1.55 3.33 -2.19
N ASP A 57 1.36 3.35 -0.87
CA ASP A 57 2.01 4.31 0.01
C ASP A 57 2.68 3.61 1.17
N ILE A 58 3.73 4.24 1.68
CA ILE A 58 4.38 3.83 2.92
C ILE A 58 3.90 4.76 4.01
N LEU A 59 3.36 4.19 5.06
CA LEU A 59 2.78 4.91 6.18
C LEU A 59 3.54 4.64 7.46
N VAL A 60 3.75 5.68 8.24
CA VAL A 60 4.31 5.57 9.59
C VAL A 60 3.20 5.82 10.60
N ILE A 61 3.00 4.88 11.49
CA ILE A 61 1.97 4.99 12.52
C ILE A 61 2.54 5.81 13.68
N GLY A 62 1.93 6.95 13.92
CA GLY A 62 2.31 7.81 15.03
C GLY A 62 1.37 7.64 16.22
N LYS A 63 1.60 8.45 17.23
CA LYS A 63 0.82 8.43 18.47
C LYS A 63 -0.64 8.81 18.23
N ASN A 64 -0.88 9.82 17.40
CA ASN A 64 -2.21 10.38 17.18
C ASN A 64 -2.68 10.31 15.73
N GLY A 65 -2.00 9.55 14.90
CA GLY A 65 -2.39 9.45 13.51
C GLY A 65 -1.33 8.79 12.66
N VAL A 66 -1.44 9.00 11.36
CA VAL A 66 -0.60 8.34 10.36
C VAL A 66 0.08 9.39 9.50
N GLU A 67 1.36 9.18 9.23
CA GLU A 67 2.11 10.00 8.29
C GLU A 67 2.38 9.21 7.02
N ASN A 68 1.98 9.75 5.88
CA ASN A 68 2.30 9.19 4.58
C ASN A 68 3.64 9.76 4.12
N ILE A 69 4.65 8.91 4.05
CA ILE A 69 6.00 9.36 3.70
C ILE A 69 6.35 9.15 2.22
N THR A 70 5.47 8.51 1.46
CA THR A 70 5.70 8.33 0.02
C THR A 70 5.65 9.64 -0.73
N LYS A 71 4.64 10.46 -0.46
CA LYS A 71 4.50 11.81 -1.03
C LYS A 71 4.50 11.85 -2.56
N PHE A 72 4.05 10.77 -3.18
CA PHE A 72 3.86 10.74 -4.62
C PHE A 72 2.41 11.12 -4.94
N PRO A 73 2.17 11.97 -5.95
CA PRO A 73 0.81 12.40 -6.25
C PRO A 73 -0.08 11.23 -6.69
N PHE A 74 -1.34 11.28 -6.24
CA PHE A 74 -2.33 10.29 -6.66
C PHE A 74 -2.82 10.54 -8.07
N GLY A 75 -3.37 9.50 -8.63
CA GLY A 75 -4.11 9.55 -9.89
C GLY A 75 -3.35 8.95 -11.05
N PRO A 76 -4.08 8.38 -12.02
CA PRO A 76 -3.46 7.75 -13.18
C PRO A 76 -2.68 8.72 -14.04
N GLU A 77 -3.03 9.99 -14.06
CA GLU A 77 -2.32 11.02 -14.83
C GLU A 77 -0.88 11.17 -14.39
N ASN A 78 -0.55 10.84 -13.15
CA ASN A 78 0.81 10.93 -12.63
C ASN A 78 1.64 9.68 -12.95
N ASN A 79 1.00 8.65 -13.45
CA ASN A 79 1.65 7.38 -13.80
C ASN A 79 1.84 7.21 -15.30
N ILE A 80 1.46 8.21 -16.08
CA ILE A 80 1.56 8.18 -17.53
C ILE A 80 2.84 8.87 -17.96
N ILE A 81 3.68 8.15 -18.67
CA ILE A 81 4.88 8.70 -19.26
C ILE A 81 4.52 9.16 -20.68
N LYS A 82 4.57 10.46 -20.92
CA LYS A 82 4.12 11.03 -22.19
C LYS A 82 5.26 11.19 -23.19
N ASP A 83 6.06 12.21 -23.03
CA ASP A 83 7.13 12.52 -23.99
C ASP A 83 8.45 12.56 -23.24
N LEU A 84 9.39 11.72 -23.64
CA LEU A 84 10.70 11.60 -22.99
C LEU A 84 11.79 12.41 -23.66
N ARG A 85 11.47 13.17 -24.71
CA ARG A 85 12.45 14.00 -25.40
C ARG A 85 12.65 15.35 -24.76
#